data_46eb8d11555e7b541354405fc2e4b8e1
#
_entry.id   46eb8d11555e7b541354405fc2e4b8e1
#
_cell.length_a   1.000
_cell.length_b   1.000
_cell.length_c   1.000
_cell.angle_alpha   90.00
_cell.angle_beta   90.00
_cell.angle_gamma   90.00
#
_symmetry.space_group_name_H-M   'P 1'
#
loop_
_entity.id
_entity.type
_entity.pdbx_description
1 polymer ?
#
loop_
_entity_poly.entity_id
_entity_poly.type
_entity_poly.pdbx_seq_one_letter_code
_entity_poly.pdbx_strand_id
1 'polypeptide(L)'
;MAWGKLLAIGKLRKAPLSRKLTALWFMLKVSATPLLPKLQAIDFLSAGLLWMLLPGALFAAEMSLPAQALPAWTGVVTYVVDGDTVYARPLAGGASRTLRLLGMDAPEICQEGGVAARDALNERVFQRQVQVQLQGTDDYGRDLVRLYLASEDVGQWMVQRGHAWSYRFKQDAGPYTESERRAQILRRGIFAGLPPENPRDFRRRHGACKR
;
A
#
# COMPACT_ATOMS: atom_id res chain seq x y z
N MET A 1 -14.50 60.16 -32.65
CA MET A 1 -14.31 60.88 -31.40
C MET A 1 -13.90 59.82 -30.39
N ALA A 2 -12.69 59.65 -30.11
CA ALA A 2 -11.85 60.40 -29.17
C ALA A 2 -11.82 59.68 -27.79
N TRP A 3 -10.64 59.10 -27.52
CA TRP A 3 -9.86 59.19 -26.27
C TRP A 3 -10.33 58.31 -25.13
N GLY A 4 -9.53 57.52 -24.43
CA GLY A 4 -8.05 57.43 -24.31
C GLY A 4 -7.70 56.95 -22.92
N LYS A 5 -6.56 56.30 -22.79
CA LYS A 5 -5.69 56.18 -21.56
C LYS A 5 -6.23 55.33 -20.42
N LEU A 6 -5.49 54.51 -19.69
CA LEU A 6 -4.08 54.62 -19.26
C LEU A 6 -3.58 53.25 -18.76
N LEU A 7 -2.34 52.97 -19.10
CA LEU A 7 -1.47 51.94 -18.52
C LEU A 7 -1.24 52.20 -17.02
N ALA A 8 -1.31 51.12 -16.24
CA ALA A 8 -0.69 51.12 -14.93
C ALA A 8 0.26 49.92 -14.81
N ILE A 9 1.53 50.21 -15.04
CA ILE A 9 2.66 49.32 -14.79
C ILE A 9 2.91 49.29 -13.30
N GLY A 10 2.54 48.22 -12.64
CA GLY A 10 2.86 47.98 -11.21
C GLY A 10 4.21 47.27 -11.07
N LYS A 11 5.14 47.99 -10.48
CA LYS A 11 6.54 47.65 -10.18
C LYS A 11 6.74 46.32 -9.50
N LEU A 12 7.60 45.48 -10.12
CA LEU A 12 8.28 44.38 -9.45
C LEU A 12 9.17 44.91 -8.34
N ARG A 13 8.86 44.57 -7.09
CA ARG A 13 9.78 44.70 -5.98
C ARG A 13 10.67 43.49 -5.89
N LYS A 14 11.93 43.65 -6.27
CA LYS A 14 13.00 42.70 -5.96
C LYS A 14 13.28 42.76 -4.44
N ALA A 15 13.14 41.63 -3.76
CA ALA A 15 13.65 41.48 -2.40
C ALA A 15 15.12 41.02 -2.46
N PRO A 16 15.99 41.52 -1.54
CA PRO A 16 17.42 41.24 -1.60
C PRO A 16 17.77 39.89 -1.02
N LEU A 17 18.66 39.18 -1.71
CA LEU A 17 19.41 38.05 -1.16
C LEU A 17 20.25 38.52 0.03
N SER A 18 19.99 38.02 1.22
CA SER A 18 20.96 38.07 2.31
C SER A 18 21.71 36.75 2.40
N ARG A 19 22.96 36.82 1.98
CA ARG A 19 24.01 35.85 2.29
C ARG A 19 24.22 35.82 3.81
N LYS A 20 24.13 34.64 4.41
CA LYS A 20 24.97 34.28 5.58
C LYS A 20 25.30 32.80 5.50
N LEU A 21 26.36 32.50 4.78
CA LEU A 21 27.18 31.32 4.98
C LEU A 21 28.01 31.60 6.26
N THR A 22 27.78 30.84 7.30
CA THR A 22 28.75 30.66 8.35
C THR A 22 28.98 29.18 8.55
N ALA A 23 30.11 28.76 8.01
CA ALA A 23 30.72 27.50 8.27
C ALA A 23 31.07 27.36 9.76
N LEU A 24 30.63 26.34 10.43
CA LEU A 24 31.19 25.91 11.70
C LEU A 24 31.71 24.46 11.52
N TRP A 25 32.94 24.40 11.09
CA TRP A 25 33.79 23.21 11.17
C TRP A 25 34.18 23.03 12.64
N PHE A 26 33.54 22.13 13.33
CA PHE A 26 34.01 21.69 14.64
C PHE A 26 34.83 20.41 14.43
N MET A 27 36.14 20.57 14.40
CA MET A 27 37.11 19.51 14.49
C MET A 27 37.06 18.88 15.89
N LEU A 28 36.43 17.74 16.01
CA LEU A 28 36.64 16.86 17.16
C LEU A 28 37.84 15.94 16.84
N LYS A 29 39.00 16.37 17.33
CA LYS A 29 40.18 15.47 17.48
C LYS A 29 39.85 14.47 18.59
N VAL A 30 39.51 13.25 18.23
CA VAL A 30 39.51 12.13 19.17
C VAL A 30 40.92 11.56 19.18
N SER A 31 41.65 11.85 20.26
CA SER A 31 42.93 11.24 20.56
C SER A 31 42.69 9.77 20.92
N ALA A 32 43.07 8.87 20.03
CA ALA A 32 43.10 7.44 20.30
C ALA A 32 44.39 7.13 21.08
N THR A 33 44.25 6.89 22.37
CA THR A 33 45.31 6.22 23.15
C THR A 33 45.06 4.71 23.09
N PRO A 34 46.00 3.89 22.65
CA PRO A 34 45.85 2.46 22.72
C PRO A 34 46.23 1.99 24.13
N LEU A 35 45.24 1.67 24.95
CA LEU A 35 45.45 0.87 26.15
C LEU A 35 45.47 -0.60 25.75
N LEU A 36 46.65 -1.12 25.51
CA LEU A 36 46.92 -2.56 25.42
C LEU A 36 46.88 -3.14 26.84
N PRO A 37 45.96 -4.06 27.17
CA PRO A 37 46.10 -4.83 28.38
C PRO A 37 47.23 -5.88 28.17
N LYS A 38 48.17 -5.91 29.12
CA LYS A 38 49.19 -6.95 29.23
C LYS A 38 48.50 -8.31 29.33
N LEU A 39 48.68 -9.13 28.28
CA LEU A 39 48.37 -10.56 28.33
C LEU A 39 49.33 -11.23 29.33
N GLN A 40 48.85 -11.51 30.52
CA GLN A 40 49.52 -12.45 31.41
C GLN A 40 49.35 -13.84 30.82
N ALA A 41 50.47 -14.52 30.65
CA ALA A 41 50.52 -15.91 30.23
C ALA A 41 49.78 -16.77 31.28
N ILE A 42 48.63 -17.30 30.88
CA ILE A 42 47.89 -18.28 31.64
C ILE A 42 48.42 -19.66 31.20
N ASP A 43 48.97 -20.37 32.14
CA ASP A 43 49.53 -21.71 31.94
C ASP A 43 48.51 -22.69 31.41
N PHE A 44 48.77 -23.26 30.25
CA PHE A 44 47.89 -24.17 29.50
C PHE A 44 47.83 -25.60 30.02
N LEU A 45 48.18 -25.86 31.32
CA LEU A 45 48.30 -27.22 31.83
C LEU A 45 47.21 -27.69 32.78
N SER A 46 46.13 -26.90 33.04
CA SER A 46 45.07 -27.32 33.95
C SER A 46 43.62 -27.23 33.40
N ALA A 47 43.44 -26.97 32.10
CA ALA A 47 42.09 -26.79 31.49
C ALA A 47 41.56 -28.04 30.76
N GLY A 48 42.21 -29.20 30.93
CA GLY A 48 41.88 -30.41 30.16
C GLY A 48 40.77 -31.29 30.69
N LEU A 49 40.13 -30.99 31.80
CA LEU A 49 39.17 -31.93 32.46
C LEU A 49 37.78 -31.35 32.78
N LEU A 50 37.45 -30.15 32.33
CA LEU A 50 36.16 -29.55 32.69
C LEU A 50 35.18 -29.36 31.49
N TRP A 51 35.46 -30.02 30.35
CA TRP A 51 34.59 -29.88 29.16
C TRP A 51 33.68 -31.06 28.91
N MET A 52 33.59 -32.02 29.87
CA MET A 52 32.70 -33.21 29.71
C MET A 52 31.37 -33.17 30.44
N LEU A 53 30.98 -32.05 31.05
CA LEU A 53 29.70 -31.94 31.75
C LEU A 53 28.82 -30.77 31.29
N LEU A 54 28.86 -30.39 30.00
CA LEU A 54 27.80 -29.57 29.46
C LEU A 54 26.66 -30.51 29.00
N PRO A 55 25.51 -30.49 29.72
CA PRO A 55 24.32 -31.18 29.21
C PRO A 55 23.96 -30.55 27.87
N GLY A 56 23.80 -31.41 26.86
CA GLY A 56 23.44 -31.01 25.53
C GLY A 56 22.28 -30.00 25.56
N ALA A 57 22.53 -28.78 25.14
CA ALA A 57 21.45 -27.84 24.84
C ALA A 57 20.57 -28.52 23.79
N LEU A 58 19.43 -29.03 24.22
CA LEU A 58 18.34 -29.37 23.32
C LEU A 58 18.03 -28.09 22.53
N PHE A 59 18.55 -28.02 21.30
CA PHE A 59 18.01 -27.16 20.30
C PHE A 59 16.57 -27.64 20.06
N ALA A 60 15.63 -27.11 20.82
CA ALA A 60 14.22 -27.15 20.45
C ALA A 60 14.12 -26.37 19.16
N ALA A 61 14.20 -27.08 18.03
CA ALA A 61 13.78 -26.54 16.77
C ALA A 61 12.30 -26.19 16.97
N GLU A 62 12.00 -24.91 17.18
CA GLU A 62 10.64 -24.40 17.09
C GLU A 62 10.19 -24.69 15.65
N MET A 63 9.47 -25.81 15.51
CA MET A 63 8.69 -26.07 14.30
C MET A 63 7.60 -25.00 14.27
N SER A 64 7.91 -23.89 13.62
CA SER A 64 6.89 -22.92 13.19
C SER A 64 5.88 -23.69 12.37
N LEU A 65 4.67 -23.88 12.93
CA LEU A 65 3.55 -24.43 12.18
C LEU A 65 3.40 -23.60 10.92
N PRO A 66 3.31 -24.21 9.73
CA PRO A 66 3.09 -23.44 8.51
C PRO A 66 1.81 -22.65 8.69
N ALA A 67 1.88 -21.32 8.53
CA ALA A 67 0.71 -20.46 8.49
C ALA A 67 -0.28 -21.11 7.51
N GLN A 68 -1.49 -21.43 7.98
CA GLN A 68 -2.49 -22.07 7.13
C GLN A 68 -2.72 -21.15 5.93
N ALA A 69 -2.34 -21.64 4.75
CA ALA A 69 -2.57 -20.91 3.51
C ALA A 69 -4.08 -20.71 3.35
N LEU A 70 -4.50 -19.46 3.22
CA LEU A 70 -5.90 -19.12 3.00
C LEU A 70 -6.40 -19.85 1.74
N PRO A 71 -7.67 -20.30 1.71
CA PRO A 71 -8.25 -20.94 0.56
C PRO A 71 -8.05 -20.09 -0.70
N ALA A 72 -7.39 -20.65 -1.69
CA ALA A 72 -7.10 -19.96 -2.93
C ALA A 72 -7.57 -20.80 -4.11
N TRP A 73 -8.09 -20.14 -5.16
CA TRP A 73 -8.48 -20.81 -6.39
C TRP A 73 -8.19 -19.90 -7.60
N THR A 74 -8.17 -20.49 -8.77
CA THR A 74 -7.94 -19.78 -10.03
C THR A 74 -9.23 -19.73 -10.83
N GLY A 75 -9.52 -18.57 -11.43
CA GLY A 75 -10.72 -18.38 -12.25
C GLY A 75 -10.52 -17.36 -13.36
N VAL A 76 -11.57 -17.13 -14.11
CA VAL A 76 -11.62 -16.10 -15.15
C VAL A 76 -12.65 -15.05 -14.75
N VAL A 77 -12.29 -13.77 -14.79
CA VAL A 77 -13.21 -12.66 -14.55
C VAL A 77 -14.18 -12.57 -15.74
N THR A 78 -15.47 -12.70 -15.46
CA THR A 78 -16.52 -12.71 -16.49
C THR A 78 -17.28 -11.40 -16.60
N TYR A 79 -17.27 -10.59 -15.55
CA TYR A 79 -17.93 -9.29 -15.52
C TYR A 79 -17.34 -8.40 -14.41
N VAL A 80 -17.29 -7.10 -14.65
CA VAL A 80 -16.89 -6.08 -13.66
C VAL A 80 -18.10 -5.22 -13.33
N VAL A 81 -18.50 -5.23 -12.07
CA VAL A 81 -19.71 -4.54 -11.58
C VAL A 81 -19.43 -3.06 -11.37
N ASP A 82 -18.36 -2.76 -10.62
CA ASP A 82 -17.89 -1.44 -10.23
C ASP A 82 -16.37 -1.48 -9.99
N GLY A 83 -15.81 -0.44 -9.38
CA GLY A 83 -14.36 -0.31 -9.20
C GLY A 83 -13.72 -1.30 -8.22
N ASP A 84 -14.50 -2.14 -7.51
CA ASP A 84 -13.98 -3.08 -6.52
C ASP A 84 -14.76 -4.40 -6.43
N THR A 85 -15.72 -4.62 -7.33
CA THR A 85 -16.57 -5.83 -7.34
C THR A 85 -16.57 -6.45 -8.74
N VAL A 86 -16.26 -7.75 -8.82
CA VAL A 86 -16.22 -8.49 -10.06
C VAL A 86 -16.96 -9.84 -9.94
N TYR A 87 -17.40 -10.41 -11.07
CA TYR A 87 -17.79 -11.81 -11.16
C TYR A 87 -16.64 -12.62 -11.74
N ALA A 88 -16.33 -13.74 -11.12
CA ALA A 88 -15.34 -14.68 -11.62
C ALA A 88 -15.87 -16.11 -11.59
N ARG A 89 -15.54 -16.86 -12.63
CA ARG A 89 -15.87 -18.29 -12.74
C ARG A 89 -14.64 -19.12 -12.48
N PRO A 90 -14.70 -20.07 -11.51
CA PRO A 90 -13.58 -20.96 -11.22
C PRO A 90 -13.20 -21.82 -12.43
N LEU A 91 -11.90 -22.01 -12.68
CA LEU A 91 -11.43 -22.93 -13.73
C LEU A 91 -11.73 -24.39 -13.43
N ALA A 92 -11.82 -24.75 -12.16
CA ALA A 92 -12.22 -26.09 -11.73
C ALA A 92 -13.71 -26.40 -12.00
N GLY A 93 -14.45 -25.45 -12.56
CA GLY A 93 -15.90 -25.57 -12.80
C GLY A 93 -16.74 -24.97 -11.67
N GLY A 94 -18.05 -24.95 -11.87
CA GLY A 94 -19.02 -24.40 -10.93
C GLY A 94 -19.59 -23.04 -11.33
N ALA A 95 -20.45 -22.48 -10.47
CA ALA A 95 -21.10 -21.21 -10.69
C ALA A 95 -20.14 -20.03 -10.60
N SER A 96 -20.46 -18.95 -11.31
CA SER A 96 -19.78 -17.67 -11.16
C SER A 96 -20.00 -17.12 -9.73
N ARG A 97 -18.96 -16.56 -9.15
CA ARG A 97 -18.95 -16.02 -7.79
C ARG A 97 -18.79 -14.48 -7.82
N THR A 98 -19.46 -13.80 -6.92
CA THR A 98 -19.29 -12.36 -6.74
C THR A 98 -18.14 -12.13 -5.77
N LEU A 99 -17.12 -11.40 -6.23
CA LEU A 99 -15.91 -11.12 -5.49
C LEU A 99 -15.83 -9.63 -5.18
N ARG A 100 -15.64 -9.28 -3.90
CA ARG A 100 -15.34 -7.94 -3.43
C ARG A 100 -13.85 -7.86 -3.09
N LEU A 101 -13.12 -6.98 -3.77
CA LEU A 101 -11.69 -6.77 -3.54
C LEU A 101 -11.47 -6.11 -2.18
N LEU A 102 -10.68 -6.76 -1.33
CA LEU A 102 -10.35 -6.26 0.00
C LEU A 102 -9.19 -5.28 -0.01
N GLY A 103 -9.14 -4.48 1.04
CA GLY A 103 -8.06 -3.51 1.27
C GLY A 103 -8.20 -2.22 0.50
N MET A 104 -9.18 -2.12 -0.39
CA MET A 104 -9.47 -0.92 -1.16
C MET A 104 -10.96 -0.55 -1.12
N ASP A 105 -11.26 0.71 -1.41
CA ASP A 105 -12.61 1.25 -1.55
C ASP A 105 -12.63 2.17 -2.77
N ALA A 106 -13.31 1.76 -3.83
CA ALA A 106 -13.42 2.53 -5.06
C ALA A 106 -14.60 3.50 -4.99
N PRO A 107 -14.59 4.59 -5.77
CA PRO A 107 -15.77 5.44 -5.89
C PRO A 107 -16.98 4.63 -6.32
N GLU A 108 -18.15 4.95 -5.78
CA GLU A 108 -19.40 4.35 -6.20
C GLU A 108 -19.65 4.63 -7.70
N ILE A 109 -20.35 3.75 -8.39
CA ILE A 109 -20.55 3.88 -9.85
C ILE A 109 -21.19 5.22 -10.26
N CYS A 110 -22.02 5.82 -9.41
CA CYS A 110 -22.66 7.12 -9.63
C CYS A 110 -21.87 8.29 -8.99
N GLN A 111 -20.77 8.02 -8.34
CA GLN A 111 -19.87 9.01 -7.80
C GLN A 111 -18.85 9.46 -8.87
N GLU A 112 -18.34 10.69 -8.76
CA GLU A 112 -17.25 11.14 -9.60
C GLU A 112 -16.06 10.17 -9.50
N GLY A 113 -15.53 9.76 -10.65
CA GLY A 113 -14.46 8.75 -10.74
C GLY A 113 -14.94 7.30 -10.71
N GLY A 114 -16.21 7.01 -10.38
CA GLY A 114 -16.72 5.64 -10.26
C GLY A 114 -16.69 4.87 -11.58
N VAL A 115 -17.15 5.50 -12.67
CA VAL A 115 -17.09 4.90 -14.00
C VAL A 115 -15.64 4.66 -14.43
N ALA A 116 -14.74 5.62 -14.19
CA ALA A 116 -13.33 5.49 -14.52
C ALA A 116 -12.65 4.36 -13.71
N ALA A 117 -13.01 4.21 -12.44
CA ALA A 117 -12.50 3.11 -11.60
C ALA A 117 -12.98 1.74 -12.11
N ARG A 118 -14.28 1.60 -12.45
CA ARG A 118 -14.82 0.38 -13.06
C ARG A 118 -14.12 0.05 -14.37
N ASP A 119 -13.96 1.03 -15.24
CA ASP A 119 -13.37 0.83 -16.57
C ASP A 119 -11.89 0.45 -16.46
N ALA A 120 -11.14 1.06 -15.54
CA ALA A 120 -9.75 0.69 -15.26
C ALA A 120 -9.65 -0.76 -14.73
N LEU A 121 -10.54 -1.17 -13.80
CA LEU A 121 -10.57 -2.55 -13.33
C LEU A 121 -10.96 -3.51 -14.46
N ASN A 122 -11.95 -3.13 -15.28
CA ASN A 122 -12.39 -3.95 -16.42
C ASN A 122 -11.27 -4.14 -17.43
N GLU A 123 -10.58 -3.11 -17.84
CA GLU A 123 -9.42 -3.20 -18.74
C GLU A 123 -8.32 -4.11 -18.18
N ARG A 124 -8.13 -4.07 -16.85
CA ARG A 124 -7.09 -4.84 -16.18
C ARG A 124 -7.40 -6.32 -16.08
N VAL A 125 -8.63 -6.71 -15.76
CA VAL A 125 -8.94 -8.10 -15.36
C VAL A 125 -10.01 -8.81 -16.19
N PHE A 126 -10.79 -8.09 -17.03
CA PHE A 126 -11.85 -8.72 -17.81
C PHE A 126 -11.32 -9.80 -18.74
N GLN A 127 -11.95 -11.00 -18.69
CA GLN A 127 -11.55 -12.20 -19.43
C GLN A 127 -10.10 -12.66 -19.15
N ARG A 128 -9.51 -12.19 -18.05
CA ARG A 128 -8.18 -12.64 -17.60
C ARG A 128 -8.32 -13.75 -16.57
N GLN A 129 -7.35 -14.64 -16.61
CA GLN A 129 -7.16 -15.63 -15.55
C GLN A 129 -6.54 -14.95 -14.34
N VAL A 130 -7.19 -15.12 -13.19
CA VAL A 130 -6.80 -14.48 -11.92
C VAL A 130 -6.69 -15.54 -10.83
N GLN A 131 -5.84 -15.25 -9.85
CA GLN A 131 -5.75 -16.00 -8.60
C GLN A 131 -6.62 -15.29 -7.55
N VAL A 132 -7.51 -16.05 -6.92
CA VAL A 132 -8.45 -15.55 -5.90
C VAL A 132 -8.05 -16.13 -4.56
N GLN A 133 -7.66 -15.27 -3.63
CA GLN A 133 -7.36 -15.64 -2.25
C GLN A 133 -8.54 -15.22 -1.36
N LEU A 134 -9.31 -16.20 -0.90
CA LEU A 134 -10.50 -15.96 -0.08
C LEU A 134 -10.10 -15.55 1.34
N GLN A 135 -10.69 -14.46 1.84
CA GLN A 135 -10.48 -13.95 3.20
C GLN A 135 -11.74 -14.08 4.08
N GLY A 136 -12.90 -14.21 3.48
CA GLY A 136 -14.19 -14.30 4.15
C GLY A 136 -15.35 -14.08 3.20
N THR A 137 -16.54 -13.85 3.77
CA THR A 137 -17.76 -13.50 3.03
C THR A 137 -18.44 -12.35 3.77
N ASP A 138 -19.01 -11.41 3.04
CA ASP A 138 -19.76 -10.29 3.63
C ASP A 138 -21.25 -10.63 3.84
N ASP A 139 -21.98 -9.71 4.50
CA ASP A 139 -23.41 -9.85 4.79
C ASP A 139 -24.30 -9.87 3.53
N TYR A 140 -23.75 -9.53 2.37
CA TYR A 140 -24.42 -9.56 1.06
C TYR A 140 -24.12 -10.85 0.28
N GLY A 141 -23.37 -11.79 0.88
CA GLY A 141 -22.98 -13.05 0.25
C GLY A 141 -21.88 -12.92 -0.80
N ARG A 142 -21.14 -11.79 -0.82
CA ARG A 142 -19.98 -11.63 -1.68
C ARG A 142 -18.74 -12.21 -1.00
N ASP A 143 -17.90 -12.89 -1.79
CA ASP A 143 -16.60 -13.32 -1.29
C ASP A 143 -15.67 -12.12 -1.13
N LEU A 144 -15.13 -11.97 0.07
CA LEU A 144 -14.10 -10.99 0.37
C LEU A 144 -12.75 -11.57 0.01
N VAL A 145 -12.06 -10.96 -0.98
CA VAL A 145 -10.89 -11.57 -1.60
C VAL A 145 -9.72 -10.60 -1.79
N ARG A 146 -8.51 -11.15 -1.80
CA ARG A 146 -7.39 -10.55 -2.54
C ARG A 146 -7.36 -11.18 -3.93
N LEU A 147 -7.26 -10.33 -4.95
CA LEU A 147 -7.25 -10.74 -6.35
C LEU A 147 -5.87 -10.48 -6.94
N TYR A 148 -5.30 -11.50 -7.57
CA TYR A 148 -3.98 -11.38 -8.19
C TYR A 148 -4.06 -11.68 -9.70
N LEU A 149 -3.46 -10.80 -10.49
CA LEU A 149 -3.20 -11.04 -11.90
C LEU A 149 -1.71 -11.37 -12.06
N ALA A 150 -1.38 -12.61 -12.37
CA ALA A 150 -0.04 -13.16 -12.18
C ALA A 150 0.39 -13.01 -10.72
N SER A 151 1.44 -12.26 -10.44
CA SER A 151 1.93 -11.97 -9.07
C SER A 151 1.51 -10.60 -8.54
N GLU A 152 0.79 -9.80 -9.33
CA GLU A 152 0.43 -8.42 -8.95
C GLU A 152 -0.91 -8.40 -8.22
N ASP A 153 -0.95 -7.76 -7.04
CA ASP A 153 -2.17 -7.50 -6.30
C ASP A 153 -2.98 -6.41 -7.03
N VAL A 154 -4.15 -6.80 -7.55
CA VAL A 154 -5.03 -5.92 -8.33
C VAL A 154 -5.57 -4.77 -7.47
N GLY A 155 -5.87 -5.00 -6.19
CA GLY A 155 -6.30 -3.95 -5.27
C GLY A 155 -5.22 -2.89 -5.07
N GLN A 156 -3.98 -3.32 -4.84
CA GLN A 156 -2.84 -2.42 -4.75
C GLN A 156 -2.63 -1.62 -6.04
N TRP A 157 -2.74 -2.27 -7.19
CA TRP A 157 -2.63 -1.62 -8.50
C TRP A 157 -3.67 -0.53 -8.69
N MET A 158 -4.94 -0.79 -8.33
CA MET A 158 -6.02 0.19 -8.39
C MET A 158 -5.72 1.42 -7.52
N VAL A 159 -5.30 1.22 -6.28
CA VAL A 159 -4.94 2.32 -5.36
C VAL A 159 -3.74 3.10 -5.88
N GLN A 160 -2.69 2.43 -6.35
CA GLN A 160 -1.47 3.07 -6.86
C GLN A 160 -1.73 3.93 -8.10
N ARG A 161 -2.74 3.58 -8.91
CA ARG A 161 -3.16 4.35 -10.10
C ARG A 161 -4.15 5.46 -9.79
N GLY A 162 -4.62 5.53 -8.53
CA GLY A 162 -5.58 6.53 -8.09
C GLY A 162 -7.01 6.22 -8.54
N HIS A 163 -7.37 4.94 -8.66
CA HIS A 163 -8.72 4.50 -8.96
C HIS A 163 -9.51 4.11 -7.71
N ALA A 164 -8.84 4.04 -6.56
CA ALA A 164 -9.44 3.71 -5.28
C ALA A 164 -8.62 4.28 -4.12
N TRP A 165 -9.22 4.31 -2.94
CA TRP A 165 -8.53 4.57 -1.66
C TRP A 165 -8.07 3.25 -1.04
N SER A 166 -7.04 3.32 -0.18
CA SER A 166 -6.77 2.27 0.80
C SER A 166 -7.92 2.22 1.80
N TYR A 167 -8.54 1.05 1.97
CA TYR A 167 -9.69 0.90 2.88
C TYR A 167 -9.25 1.06 4.33
N ARG A 168 -9.87 2.01 5.03
CA ARG A 168 -9.59 2.33 6.43
C ARG A 168 -10.68 1.80 7.33
N PHE A 169 -10.29 1.08 8.37
CA PHE A 169 -11.23 0.60 9.38
C PHE A 169 -10.75 1.01 10.78
N LYS A 170 -11.55 1.80 11.49
CA LYS A 170 -11.21 2.38 12.78
C LYS A 170 -9.87 3.16 12.70
N GLN A 171 -8.83 2.68 13.39
CA GLN A 171 -7.50 3.27 13.43
C GLN A 171 -6.53 2.67 12.38
N ASP A 172 -6.96 1.63 11.67
CA ASP A 172 -6.16 1.01 10.62
C ASP A 172 -6.22 1.84 9.35
N ALA A 173 -5.07 2.28 8.89
CA ALA A 173 -4.92 3.07 7.67
C ALA A 173 -5.09 2.26 6.38
N GLY A 174 -5.21 0.93 6.52
CA GLY A 174 -5.37 -0.01 5.41
C GLY A 174 -4.04 -0.47 4.78
N PRO A 175 -4.10 -1.58 4.05
CA PRO A 175 -2.89 -2.25 3.54
C PRO A 175 -2.19 -1.50 2.41
N TYR A 176 -2.86 -0.56 1.74
CA TYR A 176 -2.33 0.14 0.56
C TYR A 176 -2.05 1.63 0.82
N THR A 177 -1.90 2.04 2.08
CA THR A 177 -1.68 3.45 2.48
C THR A 177 -0.51 4.10 1.75
N GLU A 178 0.60 3.39 1.57
CA GLU A 178 1.76 3.93 0.86
C GLU A 178 1.49 4.10 -0.64
N SER A 179 0.73 3.18 -1.24
CA SER A 179 0.30 3.28 -2.64
C SER A 179 -0.64 4.46 -2.85
N GLU A 180 -1.58 4.69 -1.92
CA GLU A 180 -2.46 5.86 -1.91
C GLU A 180 -1.66 7.15 -1.78
N ARG A 181 -0.74 7.23 -0.82
CA ARG A 181 0.11 8.40 -0.64
C ARG A 181 0.89 8.75 -1.92
N ARG A 182 1.42 7.75 -2.61
CA ARG A 182 2.08 7.96 -3.90
C ARG A 182 1.13 8.46 -4.98
N ALA A 183 -0.09 7.90 -5.06
CA ALA A 183 -1.10 8.35 -6.02
C ALA A 183 -1.49 9.81 -5.77
N GLN A 184 -1.63 10.22 -4.49
CA GLN A 184 -1.91 11.61 -4.09
C GLN A 184 -0.77 12.56 -4.47
N ILE A 185 0.49 12.23 -4.14
CA ILE A 185 1.67 13.05 -4.49
C ILE A 185 1.77 13.23 -6.01
N LEU A 186 1.53 12.16 -6.77
CA LEU A 186 1.61 12.16 -8.23
C LEU A 186 0.31 12.64 -8.90
N ARG A 187 -0.69 13.05 -8.11
CA ARG A 187 -1.99 13.55 -8.58
C ARG A 187 -2.64 12.62 -9.62
N ARG A 188 -2.68 11.33 -9.32
CA ARG A 188 -3.23 10.30 -10.22
C ARG A 188 -4.73 10.11 -10.03
N GLY A 189 -5.43 9.84 -11.13
CA GLY A 189 -6.84 9.46 -11.12
C GLY A 189 -7.70 10.41 -10.31
N ILE A 190 -8.43 9.90 -9.33
CA ILE A 190 -9.31 10.68 -8.44
C ILE A 190 -8.57 11.77 -7.65
N PHE A 191 -7.26 11.66 -7.48
CA PHE A 191 -6.43 12.66 -6.78
C PHE A 191 -5.88 13.76 -7.70
N ALA A 192 -6.27 13.80 -8.98
CA ALA A 192 -5.74 14.78 -9.93
C ALA A 192 -6.30 16.19 -9.73
N GLY A 193 -7.51 16.30 -9.21
CA GLY A 193 -8.25 17.56 -9.03
C GLY A 193 -8.33 18.04 -7.58
N LEU A 194 -9.51 18.53 -7.22
CA LEU A 194 -9.87 18.86 -5.85
C LEU A 194 -9.86 17.57 -4.98
N PRO A 195 -9.72 17.69 -3.65
CA PRO A 195 -9.79 16.53 -2.79
C PRO A 195 -11.06 15.71 -3.07
N PRO A 196 -10.92 14.44 -3.49
CA PRO A 196 -12.08 13.64 -3.85
C PRO A 196 -12.81 13.20 -2.59
N GLU A 197 -14.14 13.12 -2.69
CA GLU A 197 -14.96 12.61 -1.61
C GLU A 197 -14.74 11.11 -1.43
N ASN A 198 -14.55 10.68 -0.17
CA ASN A 198 -14.39 9.26 0.14
C ASN A 198 -15.71 8.50 -0.11
N PRO A 199 -15.68 7.27 -0.68
CA PRO A 199 -16.90 6.50 -0.98
C PRO A 199 -17.81 6.24 0.22
N ARG A 200 -17.22 6.02 1.41
CA ARG A 200 -17.99 5.87 2.65
C ARG A 200 -18.80 7.10 2.99
N ASP A 201 -18.23 8.29 2.80
CA ASP A 201 -18.91 9.56 3.06
C ASP A 201 -19.97 9.82 2.00
N PHE A 202 -19.68 9.49 0.75
CA PHE A 202 -20.64 9.52 -0.34
C PHE A 202 -21.85 8.63 -0.06
N ARG A 203 -21.65 7.35 0.30
CA ARG A 203 -22.74 6.41 0.66
C ARG A 203 -23.58 6.92 1.81
N ARG A 204 -22.95 7.54 2.82
CA ARG A 204 -23.68 8.09 3.97
C ARG A 204 -24.61 9.24 3.58
N ARG A 205 -24.22 10.07 2.60
CA ARG A 205 -25.01 11.23 2.13
C ARG A 205 -26.03 10.89 1.07
N HIS A 206 -25.70 10.00 0.16
CA HIS A 206 -26.49 9.72 -1.05
C HIS A 206 -27.14 8.33 -1.09
N GLY A 207 -26.75 7.46 -0.15
CA GLY A 207 -27.13 6.04 -0.21
C GLY A 207 -26.34 5.27 -1.28
N ALA A 208 -26.76 4.03 -1.54
CA ALA A 208 -26.20 3.22 -2.61
C ALA A 208 -26.69 3.72 -3.98
N CYS A 209 -25.81 3.64 -4.99
CA CYS A 209 -26.22 3.95 -6.35
C CYS A 209 -27.35 3.03 -6.83
N LYS A 210 -28.36 3.60 -7.44
CA LYS A 210 -29.38 2.80 -8.13
C LYS A 210 -28.72 2.16 -9.36
N ARG A 211 -28.85 0.86 -9.46
CA ARG A 211 -28.41 0.07 -10.63
C ARG A 211 -29.51 0.04 -11.68
#